data_4c86905464b0c69fa0f1c67402e24fb3
#
_entry.id   4c86905464b0c69fa0f1c67402e24fb3
#
_cell.length_a   1.000
_cell.length_b   1.000
_cell.length_c   1.000
_cell.angle_alpha   90.00
_cell.angle_beta   90.00
_cell.angle_gamma   90.00
#
_symmetry.space_group_name_H-M   'P 1'
#
loop_
_entity.id
_entity.type
_entity.pdbx_description
1 polymer ?
#
loop_
_entity_poly.entity_id
_entity_poly.type
_entity_poly.pdbx_seq_one_letter_code
_entity_poly.pdbx_strand_id
1 'polypeptide(L)'
;MDDLYNAGARNFLFLTVPPINRAPLIVAQGSDVAAQMSTDIASYNAQLMQSVNNFQTNYANLGSVTVFDTQPIFNTLLDNWQTFGFVNVTGYCGAYANGAPSRTYQVDGCAPVSSYLCVVSAFF
;
A
#
# COMPACT_ATOMS: atom_id res chain seq x y z
N MET A 1 16.84 4.59 -10.40
CA MET A 1 16.24 4.68 -11.77
C MET A 1 17.34 4.59 -12.82
N ASP A 2 18.41 5.34 -12.68
CA ASP A 2 19.50 5.48 -13.66
C ASP A 2 20.18 4.14 -13.98
N ASP A 3 20.42 3.30 -12.97
CA ASP A 3 21.04 1.98 -13.17
C ASP A 3 20.17 1.06 -14.05
N LEU A 4 18.86 1.09 -13.84
CA LEU A 4 17.93 0.32 -14.68
C LEU A 4 17.88 0.87 -16.12
N TYR A 5 17.88 2.19 -16.27
CA TYR A 5 17.96 2.82 -17.59
C TYR A 5 19.25 2.45 -18.30
N ASN A 6 20.39 2.52 -17.61
CA ASN A 6 21.71 2.14 -18.15
C ASN A 6 21.78 0.66 -18.50
N ALA A 7 21.05 -0.20 -17.76
CA ALA A 7 20.90 -1.62 -18.06
C ALA A 7 19.93 -1.92 -19.23
N GLY A 8 19.32 -0.89 -19.83
CA GLY A 8 18.47 -1.02 -21.00
C GLY A 8 16.96 -0.92 -20.74
N ALA A 9 16.51 -0.73 -19.50
CA ALA A 9 15.09 -0.51 -19.22
C ALA A 9 14.61 0.82 -19.81
N ARG A 10 13.40 0.83 -20.39
CA ARG A 10 12.80 2.02 -21.00
C ARG A 10 11.35 2.24 -20.57
N ASN A 11 10.72 1.24 -19.97
CA ASN A 11 9.36 1.33 -19.47
C ASN A 11 9.39 1.17 -17.94
N PHE A 12 8.78 2.12 -17.24
CA PHE A 12 8.82 2.19 -15.79
C PHE A 12 7.41 2.40 -15.24
N LEU A 13 7.08 1.62 -14.22
CA LEU A 13 5.90 1.81 -13.41
C LEU A 13 6.35 2.03 -11.96
N PHE A 14 5.97 3.17 -11.41
CA PHE A 14 6.19 3.51 -10.00
C PHE A 14 4.86 3.48 -9.28
N LEU A 15 4.86 3.00 -8.05
CA LEU A 15 3.69 3.03 -7.18
C LEU A 15 3.98 3.97 -6.01
N THR A 16 3.02 4.83 -5.68
CA THR A 16 3.09 5.59 -4.43
C THR A 16 2.93 4.65 -3.24
N VAL A 17 3.43 5.05 -2.08
CA VAL A 17 3.20 4.32 -0.83
C VAL A 17 1.73 4.45 -0.45
N PRO A 18 1.01 3.35 -0.20
CA PRO A 18 -0.38 3.38 0.22
C PRO A 18 -0.54 3.98 1.64
N PRO A 19 -1.77 4.21 2.15
CA PRO A 19 -2.01 4.81 3.46
C PRO A 19 -1.69 3.86 4.62
N ILE A 20 -0.42 3.44 4.75
CA ILE A 20 0.04 2.49 5.78
C ILE A 20 -0.10 3.05 7.20
N ASN A 21 -0.26 4.36 7.37
CA ASN A 21 -0.64 5.00 8.63
C ASN A 21 -1.99 4.47 9.17
N ARG A 22 -2.82 3.89 8.32
CA ARG A 22 -4.11 3.26 8.66
C ARG A 22 -3.99 1.76 8.93
N ALA A 23 -2.80 1.17 8.77
CA ALA A 23 -2.59 -0.25 9.06
C ALA A 23 -2.72 -0.55 10.55
N PRO A 24 -3.27 -1.73 10.95
CA PRO A 24 -3.47 -2.10 12.34
C PRO A 24 -2.22 -1.94 13.21
N LEU A 25 -1.05 -2.28 12.68
CA LEU A 25 0.22 -2.17 13.36
C LEU A 25 0.56 -0.71 13.74
N ILE A 26 0.27 0.24 12.87
CA ILE A 26 0.56 1.66 13.10
C ILE A 26 -0.50 2.28 14.01
N VAL A 27 -1.78 1.97 13.76
CA VAL A 27 -2.89 2.46 14.59
C VAL A 27 -2.75 2.01 16.05
N ALA A 28 -2.26 0.78 16.28
CA ALA A 28 -2.02 0.26 17.63
C ALA A 28 -0.91 1.01 18.39
N GLN A 29 -0.04 1.76 17.71
CA GLN A 29 1.00 2.58 18.34
C GLN A 29 0.50 3.96 18.80
N GLY A 30 -0.72 4.31 18.45
CA GLY A 30 -1.38 5.55 18.85
C GLY A 30 -1.53 6.59 17.73
N SER A 31 -2.39 7.56 17.99
CA SER A 31 -2.77 8.60 17.02
C SER A 31 -1.59 9.44 16.53
N ASP A 32 -0.65 9.76 17.42
CA ASP A 32 0.49 10.63 17.10
C ASP A 32 1.43 9.93 16.12
N VAL A 33 1.67 8.62 16.31
CA VAL A 33 2.47 7.79 15.40
C VAL A 33 1.79 7.69 14.03
N ALA A 34 0.47 7.46 14.02
CA ALA A 34 -0.30 7.40 12.77
C ALA A 34 -0.29 8.75 12.02
N ALA A 35 -0.38 9.87 12.72
CA ALA A 35 -0.32 11.21 12.13
C ALA A 35 1.08 11.53 11.57
N GLN A 36 2.14 11.19 12.32
CA GLN A 36 3.51 11.34 11.82
C GLN A 36 3.75 10.49 10.57
N MET A 37 3.36 9.22 10.60
CA MET A 37 3.45 8.31 9.45
C MET A 37 2.71 8.87 8.22
N SER A 38 1.53 9.46 8.43
CA SER A 38 0.77 10.09 7.34
C SER A 38 1.55 11.24 6.69
N THR A 39 2.21 12.07 7.50
CA THR A 39 3.06 13.18 7.03
C THR A 39 4.28 12.65 6.26
N ASP A 40 4.92 11.61 6.76
CA ASP A 40 6.09 11.00 6.14
C ASP A 40 5.74 10.36 4.78
N ILE A 41 4.60 9.67 4.69
CA ILE A 41 4.09 9.10 3.44
C ILE A 41 3.81 10.21 2.41
N ALA A 42 3.15 11.29 2.82
CA ALA A 42 2.86 12.42 1.93
C ALA A 42 4.15 13.04 1.39
N SER A 43 5.15 13.25 2.27
CA SER A 43 6.46 13.77 1.89
C SER A 43 7.20 12.83 0.93
N TYR A 44 7.21 11.52 1.23
CA TYR A 44 7.83 10.51 0.36
C TYR A 44 7.18 10.47 -1.02
N ASN A 45 5.84 10.43 -1.08
CA ASN A 45 5.12 10.36 -2.34
C ASN A 45 5.34 11.63 -3.20
N ALA A 46 5.39 12.81 -2.57
CA ALA A 46 5.72 14.05 -3.26
C ALA A 46 7.15 14.03 -3.85
N GLN A 47 8.13 13.54 -3.08
CA GLN A 47 9.51 13.38 -3.54
C GLN A 47 9.64 12.33 -4.65
N LEU A 48 8.89 11.23 -4.57
CA LEU A 48 8.82 10.23 -5.64
C LEU A 48 8.32 10.85 -6.94
N MET A 49 7.22 11.60 -6.90
CA MET A 49 6.67 12.29 -8.07
C MET A 49 7.69 13.26 -8.68
N GLN A 50 8.36 14.06 -7.85
CA GLN A 50 9.39 14.99 -8.31
C GLN A 50 10.58 14.24 -8.94
N SER A 51 11.03 13.15 -8.31
CA SER A 51 12.13 12.33 -8.82
C SER A 51 11.80 11.68 -10.17
N VAL A 52 10.56 11.20 -10.33
CA VAL A 52 10.09 10.63 -11.59
C VAL A 52 10.02 11.71 -12.68
N ASN A 53 9.52 12.91 -12.38
CA ASN A 53 9.49 14.02 -13.33
C ASN A 53 10.90 14.43 -13.77
N ASN A 54 11.85 14.51 -12.83
CA ASN A 54 13.25 14.80 -13.14
C ASN A 54 13.86 13.70 -14.02
N PHE A 55 13.56 12.44 -13.72
CA PHE A 55 14.02 11.30 -14.52
C PHE A 55 13.49 11.39 -15.96
N GLN A 56 12.19 11.66 -16.14
CA GLN A 56 11.60 11.85 -17.47
C GLN A 56 12.24 13.01 -18.25
N THR A 57 12.60 14.09 -17.56
CA THR A 57 13.22 15.26 -18.19
C THR A 57 14.67 14.98 -18.62
N ASN A 58 15.39 14.18 -17.84
CA ASN A 58 16.81 13.93 -18.06
C ASN A 58 17.09 12.83 -19.10
N TYR A 59 16.10 12.00 -19.45
CA TYR A 59 16.27 10.87 -20.35
C TYR A 59 15.31 10.94 -21.54
N ALA A 60 15.85 11.17 -22.74
CA ALA A 60 15.06 11.40 -23.95
C ALA A 60 14.46 10.14 -24.59
N ASN A 61 15.03 8.96 -24.31
CA ASN A 61 14.66 7.70 -25.00
C ASN A 61 13.86 6.77 -24.10
N LEU A 62 13.01 7.32 -23.23
CA LEU A 62 12.07 6.54 -22.41
C LEU A 62 10.87 6.11 -23.26
N GLY A 63 10.41 4.89 -23.07
CA GLY A 63 9.19 4.36 -23.70
C GLY A 63 7.95 4.83 -22.97
N SER A 64 7.71 4.30 -21.76
CA SER A 64 6.64 4.78 -20.90
C SER A 64 7.14 4.94 -19.46
N VAL A 65 6.68 5.99 -18.80
CA VAL A 65 6.92 6.21 -17.38
C VAL A 65 5.60 6.59 -16.74
N THR A 66 5.11 5.72 -15.86
CA THR A 66 3.81 5.90 -15.20
C THR A 66 4.01 5.90 -13.69
N VAL A 67 3.37 6.82 -13.00
CA VAL A 67 3.20 6.75 -11.55
C VAL A 67 1.75 6.36 -11.27
N PHE A 68 1.57 5.24 -10.58
CA PHE A 68 0.27 4.79 -10.14
C PHE A 68 0.05 5.23 -8.69
N ASP A 69 -0.92 6.11 -8.49
CA ASP A 69 -1.28 6.56 -7.14
C ASP A 69 -2.15 5.53 -6.44
N THR A 70 -1.59 4.89 -5.42
CA THR A 70 -2.27 3.87 -4.62
C THR A 70 -3.19 4.47 -3.55
N GLN A 71 -2.97 5.72 -3.15
CA GLN A 71 -3.68 6.37 -2.04
C GLN A 71 -5.21 6.39 -2.22
N PRO A 72 -5.77 6.83 -3.37
CA PRO A 72 -7.22 6.89 -3.56
C PRO A 72 -7.88 5.53 -3.47
N ILE A 73 -7.24 4.49 -4.03
CA ILE A 73 -7.79 3.12 -4.07
C ILE A 73 -7.89 2.57 -2.65
N PHE A 74 -6.77 2.61 -1.89
CA PHE A 74 -6.76 2.10 -0.53
C PHE A 74 -7.66 2.91 0.40
N ASN A 75 -7.70 4.23 0.27
CA ASN A 75 -8.63 5.05 1.05
C ASN A 75 -10.09 4.72 0.73
N THR A 76 -10.44 4.54 -0.54
CA THR A 76 -11.79 4.11 -0.93
C THR A 76 -12.17 2.76 -0.30
N LEU A 77 -11.26 1.78 -0.32
CA LEU A 77 -11.48 0.47 0.30
C LEU A 77 -11.64 0.58 1.83
N LEU A 78 -10.79 1.38 2.48
CA LEU A 78 -10.80 1.57 3.93
C LEU A 78 -12.03 2.36 4.40
N ASP A 79 -12.49 3.34 3.63
CA ASP A 79 -13.63 4.19 3.99
C ASP A 79 -14.97 3.52 3.70
N ASN A 80 -15.02 2.63 2.71
CA ASN A 80 -16.25 1.93 2.28
C ASN A 80 -16.16 0.41 2.50
N TRP A 81 -15.40 -0.02 3.46
CA TRP A 81 -15.06 -1.41 3.69
C TRP A 81 -16.26 -2.37 3.76
N GLN A 82 -17.37 -1.93 4.35
CA GLN A 82 -18.61 -2.72 4.44
C GLN A 82 -19.21 -3.00 3.06
N THR A 83 -19.20 -2.00 2.17
CA THR A 83 -19.69 -2.14 0.80
C THR A 83 -18.88 -3.15 -0.01
N PHE A 84 -17.60 -3.27 0.29
CA PHE A 84 -16.70 -4.26 -0.32
C PHE A 84 -16.72 -5.62 0.37
N GLY A 85 -17.56 -5.81 1.40
CA GLY A 85 -17.72 -7.09 2.10
C GLY A 85 -16.64 -7.40 3.13
N PHE A 86 -15.80 -6.42 3.49
CA PHE A 86 -14.85 -6.59 4.59
C PHE A 86 -15.57 -6.50 5.94
N VAL A 87 -15.12 -7.27 6.91
CA VAL A 87 -15.67 -7.23 8.28
C VAL A 87 -14.81 -6.41 9.22
N ASN A 88 -13.54 -6.19 8.87
CA ASN A 88 -12.60 -5.44 9.69
C ASN A 88 -11.48 -4.86 8.81
N VAL A 89 -11.19 -3.58 9.00
CA VAL A 89 -10.09 -2.86 8.31
C VAL A 89 -9.07 -2.25 9.27
N THR A 90 -9.33 -2.35 10.58
CA THR A 90 -8.46 -1.82 11.64
C THR A 90 -7.78 -2.91 12.47
N GLY A 91 -8.18 -4.17 12.25
CA GLY A 91 -7.62 -5.34 12.90
C GLY A 91 -7.24 -6.43 11.91
N TYR A 92 -6.65 -7.47 12.43
CA TYR A 92 -6.29 -8.68 11.69
C TYR A 92 -6.46 -9.92 12.58
N CYS A 93 -6.56 -11.09 11.97
CA CYS A 93 -6.52 -12.35 12.71
C CYS A 93 -5.08 -12.87 12.75
N GLY A 94 -4.50 -12.97 13.95
CA GLY A 94 -3.12 -13.42 14.14
C GLY A 94 -2.83 -14.82 13.58
N ALA A 95 -3.85 -15.68 13.50
CA ALA A 95 -3.72 -17.00 12.91
C ALA A 95 -3.40 -16.98 11.40
N TYR A 96 -3.66 -15.84 10.72
CA TYR A 96 -3.38 -15.67 9.29
C TYR A 96 -2.04 -15.01 9.01
N ALA A 97 -1.28 -14.63 10.03
CA ALA A 97 -0.03 -13.88 9.88
C ALA A 97 1.03 -14.56 9.01
N ASN A 98 1.02 -15.90 8.96
CA ASN A 98 1.93 -16.70 8.15
C ASN A 98 1.30 -17.25 6.87
N GLY A 99 0.20 -16.65 6.42
CA GLY A 99 -0.57 -17.10 5.28
C GLY A 99 -1.74 -18.00 5.66
N ALA A 100 -2.60 -18.25 4.70
CA ALA A 100 -3.77 -19.12 4.84
C ALA A 100 -3.87 -20.06 3.63
N PRO A 101 -4.35 -21.31 3.81
CA PRO A 101 -4.42 -22.32 2.74
C PRO A 101 -5.34 -21.91 1.58
N SER A 102 -6.35 -21.10 1.85
CA SER A 102 -7.30 -20.61 0.83
C SER A 102 -7.92 -19.29 1.25
N ARG A 103 -8.58 -18.61 0.31
CA ARG A 103 -9.32 -17.35 0.58
C ARG A 103 -10.49 -17.54 1.52
N THR A 104 -11.08 -18.72 1.55
CA THR A 104 -12.22 -19.08 2.40
C THR A 104 -11.79 -19.73 3.70
N TYR A 105 -10.49 -19.87 3.93
CA TYR A 105 -9.98 -20.46 5.17
C TYR A 105 -10.43 -19.64 6.37
N GLN A 106 -10.90 -20.34 7.40
CA GLN A 106 -11.38 -19.75 8.63
C GLN A 106 -10.91 -20.58 9.82
N VAL A 107 -10.53 -19.90 10.89
CA VAL A 107 -10.24 -20.50 12.20
C VAL A 107 -11.27 -19.99 13.22
N ASP A 108 -11.45 -20.73 14.29
CA ASP A 108 -12.37 -20.35 15.37
C ASP A 108 -11.99 -18.97 15.93
N GLY A 109 -12.98 -18.12 16.12
CA GLY A 109 -12.81 -16.74 16.60
C GLY A 109 -12.39 -15.71 15.54
N CYS A 110 -12.16 -16.11 14.29
CA CYS A 110 -11.88 -15.20 13.19
C CYS A 110 -12.94 -15.33 12.07
N ALA A 111 -13.17 -14.27 11.34
CA ALA A 111 -13.90 -14.35 10.06
C ALA A 111 -13.03 -15.01 8.96
N PRO A 112 -13.60 -15.43 7.82
CA PRO A 112 -12.81 -15.93 6.70
C PRO A 112 -11.73 -14.94 6.26
N VAL A 113 -10.59 -15.44 5.80
CA VAL A 113 -9.43 -14.63 5.43
C VAL A 113 -9.76 -13.54 4.41
N SER A 114 -10.66 -13.84 3.45
CA SER A 114 -11.12 -12.87 2.44
C SER A 114 -11.95 -11.71 3.00
N SER A 115 -12.37 -11.79 4.26
CA SER A 115 -13.17 -10.74 4.91
C SER A 115 -12.32 -9.67 5.60
N TYR A 116 -10.99 -9.83 5.59
CA TYR A 116 -10.06 -8.84 6.14
C TYR A 116 -9.34 -8.11 5.01
N LEU A 117 -9.28 -6.79 5.08
CA LEU A 117 -8.42 -6.01 4.18
C LEU A 117 -6.94 -6.16 4.57
N CYS A 118 -6.68 -6.26 5.87
CA CYS A 118 -5.35 -6.51 6.41
C CYS A 118 -5.29 -7.96 6.89
N VAL A 119 -4.61 -8.83 6.16
CA VAL A 119 -4.46 -10.24 6.52
C VAL A 119 -3.39 -10.44 7.58
N VAL A 120 -2.39 -9.56 7.58
CA VAL A 120 -1.34 -9.44 8.58
C VAL A 120 -1.42 -8.08 9.28
N SER A 121 -0.56 -7.82 10.24
CA SER A 121 -0.50 -6.52 10.93
C SER A 121 -0.15 -5.34 10.02
N ALA A 122 0.26 -5.59 8.78
CA ALA A 122 0.49 -4.62 7.71
C ALA A 122 -0.34 -4.98 6.46
N PHE A 123 -0.29 -4.14 5.42
CA PHE A 123 -1.04 -4.36 4.17
C PHE A 123 -0.46 -5.45 3.25
N PHE A 124 0.65 -6.09 3.63
CA PHE A 124 1.34 -7.10 2.81
C PHE A 124 1.74 -8.31 3.64
#